data_16d2f1b4cf47d284d83593e023eeb73d
#
_entry.id   16d2f1b4cf47d284d83593e023eeb73d
#
_cell.length_a   1.000
_cell.length_b   1.000
_cell.length_c   1.000
_cell.angle_alpha   90.00
_cell.angle_beta   90.00
_cell.angle_gamma   90.00
#
_symmetry.space_group_name_H-M   'P 1'
#
loop_
_entity.id
_entity.type
_entity.pdbx_description
1 polymer ?
#
loop_
_entity_poly.entity_id
_entity_poly.type
_entity_poly.pdbx_seq_one_letter_code
_entity_poly.pdbx_strand_id
1 'polypeptide(L)'
;MSAVSESIAQRVTLGMLAERYGFEVDPPFATNVTITSLSDAVDTVIPGSLFICTHEQEPDVLHAAQAGAYAALLPRASKGQIANADIPLLYGDFDDRVLGDLASGLAGGPSNAMAVFAVTGADEQAVDAGVSQLSEFLHMLGNPVAVITASGSTSMTRTMNLNYPLGILDMQRALSVCAEDGVAAVIIAMDDRTLAEHALESVNVDVLGTEDVNASASLNELKTRYAFVAEHD
;
A
#
# COMPACT_ATOMS: atom_id res chain seq x y z
N MET A 1 -16.59 -3.79 32.36
CA MET A 1 -16.37 -2.45 31.78
C MET A 1 -15.44 -2.67 30.61
N SER A 2 -16.02 -2.68 29.42
CA SER A 2 -15.30 -2.88 28.17
C SER A 2 -14.57 -1.56 27.83
N ALA A 3 -13.25 -1.57 27.84
CA ALA A 3 -12.47 -0.47 27.29
C ALA A 3 -12.66 -0.55 25.76
N VAL A 4 -13.48 0.32 25.22
CA VAL A 4 -13.49 0.62 23.80
C VAL A 4 -12.13 1.23 23.53
N SER A 5 -11.26 0.45 22.90
CA SER A 5 -10.02 0.97 22.31
C SER A 5 -10.47 1.87 21.14
N GLU A 6 -10.68 3.16 21.39
CA GLU A 6 -10.75 4.12 20.31
C GLU A 6 -9.39 4.06 19.62
N SER A 7 -9.34 3.38 18.50
CA SER A 7 -8.29 3.58 17.51
C SER A 7 -8.28 5.07 17.20
N ILE A 8 -7.32 5.78 17.79
CA ILE A 8 -7.03 7.16 17.43
C ILE A 8 -6.39 7.04 16.05
N ALA A 9 -7.22 6.98 15.00
CA ALA A 9 -6.76 7.20 13.64
C ALA A 9 -6.04 8.55 13.68
N GLN A 10 -4.73 8.54 13.53
CA GLN A 10 -3.94 9.77 13.52
C GLN A 10 -4.51 10.64 12.41
N ARG A 11 -5.08 11.79 12.79
CA ARG A 11 -5.59 12.76 11.82
C ARG A 11 -4.41 13.33 11.07
N VAL A 12 -4.16 12.83 9.87
CA VAL A 12 -3.11 13.33 8.99
C VAL A 12 -3.65 14.57 8.29
N THR A 13 -2.98 15.70 8.48
CA THR A 13 -3.32 16.96 7.81
C THR A 13 -2.35 17.28 6.69
N LEU A 14 -2.76 18.11 5.74
CA LEU A 14 -1.87 18.56 4.66
C LEU A 14 -0.62 19.26 5.21
N GLY A 15 -0.76 19.99 6.32
CA GLY A 15 0.38 20.63 6.99
C GLY A 15 1.40 19.61 7.53
N MET A 16 0.94 18.51 8.12
CA MET A 16 1.82 17.42 8.59
C MET A 16 2.54 16.75 7.41
N LEU A 17 1.86 16.52 6.29
CA LEU A 17 2.46 15.98 5.08
C LEU A 17 3.50 16.95 4.51
N ALA A 18 3.17 18.23 4.45
CA ALA A 18 4.08 19.27 3.99
C ALA A 18 5.36 19.33 4.83
N GLU A 19 5.25 19.27 6.15
CA GLU A 19 6.39 19.28 7.09
C GLU A 19 7.24 18.00 6.95
N ARG A 20 6.59 16.84 6.88
CA ARG A 20 7.30 15.55 6.85
C ARG A 20 8.02 15.29 5.53
N TYR A 21 7.39 15.60 4.39
CA TYR A 21 7.89 15.26 3.05
C TYR A 21 8.41 16.48 2.27
N GLY A 22 8.35 17.68 2.83
CA GLY A 22 8.79 18.89 2.15
C GLY A 22 7.85 19.33 1.02
N PHE A 23 6.56 18.95 1.12
CA PHE A 23 5.56 19.36 0.14
C PHE A 23 5.13 20.82 0.37
N GLU A 24 4.72 21.49 -0.69
CA GLU A 24 4.19 22.85 -0.63
C GLU A 24 2.66 22.80 -0.76
N VAL A 25 1.95 23.42 0.17
CA VAL A 25 0.47 23.47 0.18
C VAL A 25 -0.02 24.74 -0.51
N ASP A 26 -0.91 24.60 -1.47
CA ASP A 26 -1.56 25.71 -2.17
C ASP A 26 -3.11 25.52 -2.11
N PRO A 27 -3.85 26.48 -1.55
CA PRO A 27 -3.41 27.71 -0.90
C PRO A 27 -2.78 27.45 0.49
N PRO A 28 -1.85 28.30 0.96
CA PRO A 28 -1.12 28.05 2.21
C PRO A 28 -2.00 27.93 3.48
N PHE A 29 -3.21 28.44 3.47
CA PHE A 29 -4.13 28.33 4.62
C PHE A 29 -4.83 26.96 4.70
N ALA A 30 -4.68 26.08 3.69
CA ALA A 30 -5.33 24.77 3.66
C ALA A 30 -4.59 23.70 4.47
N THR A 31 -3.56 24.05 5.22
CA THR A 31 -2.73 23.10 6.02
C THR A 31 -3.53 22.27 7.04
N ASN A 32 -4.71 22.76 7.47
CA ASN A 32 -5.56 22.05 8.42
C ASN A 32 -6.54 21.04 7.79
N VAL A 33 -6.55 20.92 6.46
CA VAL A 33 -7.39 19.92 5.78
C VAL A 33 -6.91 18.52 6.17
N THR A 34 -7.84 17.69 6.64
CA THR A 34 -7.56 16.32 7.11
C THR A 34 -7.78 15.33 5.98
N ILE A 35 -6.82 14.43 5.80
CA ILE A 35 -6.86 13.32 4.84
C ILE A 35 -7.08 12.02 5.59
N THR A 36 -7.91 11.15 5.03
CA THR A 36 -8.26 9.85 5.62
C THR A 36 -7.92 8.66 4.71
N SER A 37 -7.66 8.91 3.42
CA SER A 37 -7.32 7.88 2.44
C SER A 37 -6.45 8.44 1.32
N LEU A 38 -5.83 7.56 0.55
CA LEU A 38 -5.08 7.88 -0.67
C LEU A 38 -5.76 7.24 -1.87
N SER A 39 -5.65 7.88 -3.03
CA SER A 39 -6.12 7.33 -4.29
C SER A 39 -5.27 7.85 -5.44
N ASP A 40 -4.93 6.99 -6.37
CA ASP A 40 -4.22 7.28 -7.63
C ASP A 40 -5.10 7.11 -8.87
N ALA A 41 -6.35 6.67 -8.68
CA ALA A 41 -7.35 6.55 -9.72
C ALA A 41 -8.68 7.21 -9.28
N VAL A 42 -9.37 7.87 -10.21
CA VAL A 42 -10.60 8.62 -9.91
C VAL A 42 -11.72 7.72 -9.39
N ASP A 43 -11.80 6.49 -9.88
CA ASP A 43 -12.80 5.50 -9.50
C ASP A 43 -12.60 4.93 -8.07
N THR A 44 -11.41 5.09 -7.50
CA THR A 44 -11.11 4.69 -6.12
C THR A 44 -11.18 5.85 -5.13
N VAL A 45 -11.47 7.08 -5.60
CA VAL A 45 -11.62 8.25 -4.73
C VAL A 45 -12.86 8.11 -3.85
N ILE A 46 -12.66 8.34 -2.56
CA ILE A 46 -13.74 8.48 -1.57
C ILE A 46 -13.62 9.83 -0.83
N PRO A 47 -14.67 10.30 -0.17
CA PRO A 47 -14.59 11.54 0.63
C PRO A 47 -13.46 11.46 1.67
N GLY A 48 -12.58 12.45 1.65
CA GLY A 48 -11.37 12.50 2.48
C GLY A 48 -10.11 12.00 1.81
N SER A 49 -10.16 11.57 0.55
CA SER A 49 -8.98 11.13 -0.18
C SER A 49 -8.02 12.28 -0.51
N LEU A 50 -6.73 12.00 -0.41
CA LEU A 50 -5.68 12.70 -1.14
C LEU A 50 -5.49 12.00 -2.49
N PHE A 51 -5.78 12.69 -3.57
CA PHE A 51 -5.58 12.18 -4.92
C PHE A 51 -4.13 12.36 -5.35
N ILE A 52 -3.47 11.29 -5.80
CA ILE A 52 -2.05 11.29 -6.17
C ILE A 52 -1.93 11.25 -7.68
N CYS A 53 -1.34 12.29 -8.25
CA CYS A 53 -1.07 12.37 -9.68
C CYS A 53 0.35 11.86 -9.95
N THR A 54 0.48 10.59 -10.37
CA THR A 54 1.77 9.95 -10.66
C THR A 54 2.25 10.16 -12.09
N HIS A 55 1.42 10.63 -13.00
CA HIS A 55 1.73 10.74 -14.42
C HIS A 55 1.72 12.18 -14.94
N GLU A 56 2.56 12.43 -15.97
CA GLU A 56 2.68 13.70 -16.70
C GLU A 56 1.44 14.07 -17.55
N GLN A 57 0.43 13.21 -17.61
CA GLN A 57 -0.85 13.52 -18.26
C GLN A 57 -1.59 14.56 -17.44
N GLU A 58 -2.40 15.41 -18.11
CA GLU A 58 -3.22 16.40 -17.42
C GLU A 58 -3.87 15.76 -16.19
N PRO A 59 -3.48 16.23 -14.99
CA PRO A 59 -3.93 15.55 -13.78
C PRO A 59 -5.44 15.69 -13.68
N ASP A 60 -6.10 14.57 -13.48
CA ASP A 60 -7.56 14.46 -13.42
C ASP A 60 -8.12 15.02 -12.10
N VAL A 61 -7.49 16.13 -11.64
CA VAL A 61 -7.79 16.78 -10.36
C VAL A 61 -9.26 17.23 -10.29
N LEU A 62 -9.81 17.70 -11.42
CA LEU A 62 -11.19 18.14 -11.46
C LEU A 62 -12.16 16.98 -11.22
N HIS A 63 -11.95 15.84 -11.88
CA HIS A 63 -12.78 14.66 -11.67
C HIS A 63 -12.56 14.05 -10.29
N ALA A 64 -11.32 14.05 -9.78
CA ALA A 64 -11.05 13.62 -8.41
C ALA A 64 -11.76 14.50 -7.38
N ALA A 65 -11.79 15.84 -7.58
CA ALA A 65 -12.53 16.75 -6.73
C ALA A 65 -14.04 16.47 -6.76
N GLN A 66 -14.62 16.24 -7.95
CA GLN A 66 -16.01 15.87 -8.11
C GLN A 66 -16.35 14.51 -7.48
N ALA A 67 -15.41 13.56 -7.50
CA ALA A 67 -15.55 12.27 -6.84
C ALA A 67 -15.42 12.34 -5.31
N GLY A 68 -14.94 13.48 -4.78
CA GLY A 68 -14.88 13.72 -3.32
C GLY A 68 -13.48 13.77 -2.73
N ALA A 69 -12.44 13.90 -3.54
CA ALA A 69 -11.09 14.15 -3.03
C ALA A 69 -11.05 15.47 -2.25
N TYR A 70 -10.31 15.49 -1.15
CA TYR A 70 -10.13 16.67 -0.30
C TYR A 70 -8.87 17.46 -0.66
N ALA A 71 -7.93 16.85 -1.33
CA ALA A 71 -6.74 17.49 -1.87
C ALA A 71 -6.13 16.64 -2.99
N ALA A 72 -5.18 17.20 -3.75
CA ALA A 72 -4.39 16.47 -4.71
C ALA A 72 -2.89 16.71 -4.50
N LEU A 73 -2.09 15.64 -4.61
CA LEU A 73 -0.63 15.68 -4.62
C LEU A 73 -0.13 15.60 -6.06
N LEU A 74 0.70 16.57 -6.44
CA LEU A 74 1.22 16.73 -7.79
C LEU A 74 2.74 16.86 -7.78
N PRO A 75 3.42 16.43 -8.85
CA PRO A 75 4.82 16.75 -9.04
C PRO A 75 5.06 18.25 -8.98
N ARG A 76 6.19 18.67 -8.41
CA ARG A 76 6.57 20.10 -8.31
C ARG A 76 6.60 20.80 -9.67
N ALA A 77 6.95 20.07 -10.73
CA ALA A 77 6.97 20.57 -12.09
C ALA A 77 5.59 21.02 -12.62
N SER A 78 4.50 20.51 -12.05
CA SER A 78 3.13 20.85 -12.44
C SER A 78 2.62 22.13 -11.79
N LYS A 79 3.44 22.80 -10.96
CA LYS A 79 3.03 24.04 -10.27
C LYS A 79 2.70 25.15 -11.25
N GLY A 80 1.49 25.72 -11.10
CA GLY A 80 0.98 26.78 -11.98
C GLY A 80 0.36 26.28 -13.28
N GLN A 81 0.34 24.98 -13.55
CA GLN A 81 -0.31 24.42 -14.75
C GLN A 81 -1.80 24.19 -14.54
N ILE A 82 -2.22 23.93 -13.30
CA ILE A 82 -3.63 23.72 -12.96
C ILE A 82 -4.22 25.05 -12.53
N ALA A 83 -5.12 25.57 -13.35
CA ALA A 83 -5.90 26.76 -13.04
C ALA A 83 -7.24 26.34 -12.40
N ASN A 84 -7.62 27.03 -11.29
CA ASN A 84 -8.92 26.87 -10.64
C ASN A 84 -9.21 25.45 -10.12
N ALA A 85 -8.29 24.87 -9.36
CA ALA A 85 -8.61 23.67 -8.58
C ALA A 85 -9.61 24.01 -7.47
N ASP A 86 -10.72 23.28 -7.40
CA ASP A 86 -11.74 23.42 -6.35
C ASP A 86 -11.29 22.82 -5.00
N ILE A 87 -10.15 22.14 -5.00
CA ILE A 87 -9.53 21.50 -3.82
C ILE A 87 -8.09 21.99 -3.65
N PRO A 88 -7.56 21.97 -2.41
CA PRO A 88 -6.14 22.26 -2.15
C PRO A 88 -5.19 21.35 -2.93
N LEU A 89 -4.09 21.91 -3.36
CA LEU A 89 -3.02 21.20 -4.06
C LEU A 89 -1.78 21.11 -3.18
N LEU A 90 -1.14 19.95 -3.19
CA LEU A 90 0.20 19.76 -2.66
C LEU A 90 1.14 19.58 -3.84
N TYR A 91 2.29 20.25 -3.77
CA TYR A 91 3.33 20.13 -4.76
C TYR A 91 4.60 19.59 -4.12
N GLY A 92 5.16 18.54 -4.69
CA GLY A 92 6.40 17.97 -4.18
C GLY A 92 7.02 16.99 -5.14
N ASP A 93 8.25 16.60 -4.83
CA ASP A 93 8.92 15.50 -5.50
C ASP A 93 8.71 14.25 -4.63
N PHE A 94 8.19 13.21 -5.21
CA PHE A 94 7.94 11.93 -4.55
C PHE A 94 8.23 10.77 -5.50
N ASP A 95 8.79 9.74 -4.94
CA ASP A 95 9.06 8.46 -5.57
C ASP A 95 8.19 7.36 -4.91
N ASP A 96 8.37 6.12 -5.35
CA ASP A 96 7.63 4.98 -4.84
C ASP A 96 7.87 4.76 -3.33
N ARG A 97 9.08 5.07 -2.84
CA ARG A 97 9.41 4.97 -1.41
C ARG A 97 8.63 5.98 -0.59
N VAL A 98 8.57 7.24 -1.04
CA VAL A 98 7.77 8.29 -0.38
C VAL A 98 6.30 7.93 -0.43
N LEU A 99 5.83 7.39 -1.55
CA LEU A 99 4.45 6.95 -1.73
C LEU A 99 4.11 5.79 -0.78
N GLY A 100 5.00 4.81 -0.66
CA GLY A 100 4.85 3.68 0.27
C GLY A 100 4.82 4.13 1.73
N ASP A 101 5.74 5.02 2.14
CA ASP A 101 5.78 5.56 3.51
C ASP A 101 4.51 6.38 3.83
N LEU A 102 4.04 7.19 2.87
CA LEU A 102 2.80 7.94 2.98
C LEU A 102 1.60 7.01 3.15
N ALA A 103 1.50 5.97 2.31
CA ALA A 103 0.39 5.02 2.32
C ALA A 103 0.39 4.18 3.61
N SER A 104 1.55 3.64 3.98
CA SER A 104 1.73 2.88 5.22
C SER A 104 1.42 3.74 6.45
N GLY A 105 1.94 4.98 6.48
CA GLY A 105 1.70 5.91 7.58
C GLY A 105 0.23 6.26 7.76
N LEU A 106 -0.51 6.49 6.68
CA LEU A 106 -1.95 6.77 6.74
C LEU A 106 -2.77 5.55 7.17
N ALA A 107 -2.35 4.36 6.73
CA ALA A 107 -2.95 3.08 7.12
C ALA A 107 -2.59 2.63 8.55
N GLY A 108 -1.73 3.38 9.27
CA GLY A 108 -1.30 3.05 10.61
C GLY A 108 -0.23 1.96 10.70
N GLY A 109 0.52 1.74 9.62
CA GLY A 109 1.59 0.73 9.55
C GLY A 109 1.07 -0.71 9.66
N PRO A 110 0.15 -1.15 8.81
CA PRO A 110 -0.57 -2.43 8.98
C PRO A 110 0.37 -3.64 9.01
N SER A 111 1.46 -3.63 8.26
CA SER A 111 2.45 -4.71 8.25
C SER A 111 3.20 -4.88 9.59
N ASN A 112 3.13 -3.89 10.51
CA ASN A 112 3.70 -4.02 11.84
C ASN A 112 2.74 -4.70 12.85
N ALA A 113 1.49 -4.88 12.48
CA ALA A 113 0.46 -5.48 13.34
C ALA A 113 0.32 -7.01 13.17
N MET A 114 0.95 -7.58 12.14
CA MET A 114 0.88 -9.00 11.79
C MET A 114 2.22 -9.48 11.23
N ALA A 115 2.46 -10.79 11.26
CA ALA A 115 3.61 -11.38 10.58
C ALA A 115 3.37 -11.43 9.06
N VAL A 116 4.32 -10.92 8.27
CA VAL A 116 4.25 -10.88 6.82
C VAL A 116 5.21 -11.89 6.22
N PHE A 117 4.66 -12.87 5.52
CA PHE A 117 5.38 -13.88 4.78
C PHE A 117 5.26 -13.59 3.29
N ALA A 118 6.38 -13.52 2.59
CA ALA A 118 6.43 -13.44 1.14
C ALA A 118 6.92 -14.75 0.56
N VAL A 119 6.23 -15.30 -0.44
CA VAL A 119 6.58 -16.57 -1.09
C VAL A 119 6.85 -16.33 -2.56
N THR A 120 8.03 -16.75 -3.04
CA THR A 120 8.42 -16.69 -4.44
C THR A 120 8.83 -18.07 -4.95
N GLY A 121 8.88 -18.27 -6.25
CA GLY A 121 9.24 -19.55 -6.84
C GLY A 121 9.56 -19.45 -8.32
N ALA A 122 9.96 -20.60 -8.91
CA ALA A 122 10.35 -20.69 -10.32
C ALA A 122 9.18 -20.44 -11.28
N ASP A 123 7.97 -20.78 -10.86
CA ASP A 123 6.75 -20.60 -11.61
C ASP A 123 5.55 -20.30 -10.70
N GLU A 124 4.48 -19.85 -11.30
CA GLU A 124 3.25 -19.45 -10.61
C GLU A 124 2.61 -20.60 -9.82
N GLN A 125 2.70 -21.84 -10.32
CA GLN A 125 2.10 -22.99 -9.64
C GLN A 125 2.88 -23.35 -8.37
N ALA A 126 4.22 -23.23 -8.41
CA ALA A 126 5.06 -23.42 -7.25
C ALA A 126 4.76 -22.37 -6.17
N VAL A 127 4.63 -21.09 -6.57
CA VAL A 127 4.27 -20.00 -5.65
C VAL A 127 2.89 -20.24 -5.02
N ASP A 128 1.86 -20.54 -5.83
CA ASP A 128 0.51 -20.81 -5.33
C ASP A 128 0.48 -22.03 -4.39
N ALA A 129 1.25 -23.08 -4.68
CA ALA A 129 1.38 -24.27 -3.83
C ALA A 129 2.06 -23.93 -2.49
N GLY A 130 3.16 -23.16 -2.53
CA GLY A 130 3.87 -22.71 -1.33
C GLY A 130 3.00 -21.83 -0.43
N VAL A 131 2.27 -20.88 -1.02
CA VAL A 131 1.31 -20.03 -0.31
C VAL A 131 0.22 -20.87 0.37
N SER A 132 -0.37 -21.84 -0.36
CA SER A 132 -1.41 -22.73 0.19
C SER A 132 -0.90 -23.56 1.32
N GLN A 133 0.27 -24.22 1.15
CA GLN A 133 0.85 -25.09 2.17
C GLN A 133 1.20 -24.30 3.45
N LEU A 134 1.79 -23.12 3.31
CA LEU A 134 2.13 -22.27 4.45
C LEU A 134 0.87 -21.77 5.15
N SER A 135 -0.17 -21.38 4.40
CA SER A 135 -1.47 -20.97 4.95
C SER A 135 -2.12 -22.09 5.76
N GLU A 136 -2.20 -23.31 5.22
CA GLU A 136 -2.75 -24.47 5.90
C GLU A 136 -1.96 -24.79 7.16
N PHE A 137 -0.63 -24.73 7.10
CA PHE A 137 0.23 -25.00 8.25
C PHE A 137 0.00 -23.99 9.39
N LEU A 138 0.01 -22.68 9.07
CA LEU A 138 -0.24 -21.64 10.08
C LEU A 138 -1.67 -21.73 10.66
N HIS A 139 -2.64 -22.06 9.81
CA HIS A 139 -4.02 -22.27 10.25
C HIS A 139 -4.15 -23.49 11.20
N MET A 140 -3.46 -24.59 10.91
CA MET A 140 -3.41 -25.76 11.82
C MET A 140 -2.79 -25.42 13.19
N LEU A 141 -1.90 -24.45 13.25
CA LEU A 141 -1.35 -23.92 14.50
C LEU A 141 -2.30 -22.97 15.24
N GLY A 142 -3.50 -22.74 14.69
CA GLY A 142 -4.52 -21.89 15.29
C GLY A 142 -4.35 -20.39 15.02
N ASN A 143 -3.53 -20.00 14.07
CA ASN A 143 -3.37 -18.59 13.70
C ASN A 143 -4.47 -18.14 12.75
N PRO A 144 -5.05 -16.93 12.91
CA PRO A 144 -5.87 -16.29 11.90
C PRO A 144 -4.96 -15.79 10.76
N VAL A 145 -5.18 -16.34 9.56
CA VAL A 145 -4.32 -16.15 8.39
C VAL A 145 -5.06 -15.42 7.28
N ALA A 146 -4.35 -14.53 6.58
CA ALA A 146 -4.75 -13.97 5.29
C ALA A 146 -3.82 -14.46 4.19
N VAL A 147 -4.34 -14.51 2.98
CA VAL A 147 -3.62 -14.86 1.76
C VAL A 147 -3.84 -13.77 0.72
N ILE A 148 -2.77 -13.31 0.08
CA ILE A 148 -2.81 -12.36 -1.02
C ILE A 148 -2.14 -12.99 -2.24
N THR A 149 -2.95 -13.39 -3.21
CA THR A 149 -2.50 -13.98 -4.48
C THR A 149 -3.50 -13.68 -5.60
N ALA A 150 -3.04 -13.54 -6.84
CA ALA A 150 -3.90 -13.34 -8.00
C ALA A 150 -4.86 -14.52 -8.25
N SER A 151 -4.55 -15.71 -7.74
CA SER A 151 -5.44 -16.89 -7.82
C SER A 151 -6.64 -16.79 -6.87
N GLY A 152 -6.61 -15.88 -5.89
CA GLY A 152 -7.72 -15.62 -4.97
C GLY A 152 -7.22 -15.19 -3.59
N SER A 153 -7.63 -14.01 -3.15
CA SER A 153 -7.21 -13.46 -1.86
C SER A 153 -8.30 -13.59 -0.80
N THR A 154 -7.86 -13.90 0.41
CA THR A 154 -8.74 -14.04 1.57
C THR A 154 -8.15 -13.37 2.80
N SER A 155 -9.01 -12.76 3.62
CA SER A 155 -8.70 -12.36 4.98
C SER A 155 -9.49 -13.25 5.91
N MET A 156 -8.82 -14.22 6.57
CA MET A 156 -9.47 -15.30 7.28
C MET A 156 -10.45 -16.10 6.38
N THR A 157 -11.75 -15.96 6.61
CA THR A 157 -12.80 -16.61 5.80
C THR A 157 -13.44 -15.67 4.77
N ARG A 158 -13.08 -14.39 4.79
CA ARG A 158 -13.63 -13.37 3.89
C ARG A 158 -12.84 -13.32 2.60
N THR A 159 -13.48 -13.47 1.46
CA THR A 159 -12.87 -13.22 0.15
C THR A 159 -12.61 -11.73 -0.03
N MET A 160 -11.41 -11.37 -0.46
CA MET A 160 -11.04 -10.02 -0.85
C MET A 160 -11.08 -9.92 -2.38
N ASN A 161 -11.88 -9.01 -2.89
CA ASN A 161 -11.93 -8.70 -4.32
C ASN A 161 -10.90 -7.61 -4.61
N LEU A 162 -9.72 -8.01 -5.06
CA LEU A 162 -8.60 -7.12 -5.36
C LEU A 162 -8.39 -7.05 -6.87
N ASN A 163 -7.94 -5.90 -7.35
CA ASN A 163 -7.58 -5.69 -8.75
C ASN A 163 -6.08 -5.95 -8.93
N TYR A 164 -5.72 -6.98 -9.68
CA TYR A 164 -4.34 -7.39 -9.89
C TYR A 164 -3.75 -6.86 -11.20
N PRO A 165 -2.41 -6.64 -11.25
CA PRO A 165 -1.46 -6.71 -10.15
C PRO A 165 -1.63 -5.56 -9.15
N LEU A 166 -1.38 -5.84 -7.85
CA LEU A 166 -1.51 -4.84 -6.79
C LEU A 166 -0.37 -3.82 -6.86
N GLY A 167 -0.71 -2.54 -6.86
CA GLY A 167 0.24 -1.45 -6.67
C GLY A 167 0.48 -1.14 -5.18
N ILE A 168 1.31 -0.12 -4.92
CA ILE A 168 1.69 0.31 -3.56
C ILE A 168 0.46 0.61 -2.70
N LEU A 169 -0.48 1.42 -3.22
CA LEU A 169 -1.66 1.84 -2.47
C LEU A 169 -2.62 0.67 -2.20
N ASP A 170 -2.81 -0.20 -3.20
CA ASP A 170 -3.69 -1.35 -3.08
C ASP A 170 -3.16 -2.37 -2.07
N MET A 171 -1.83 -2.59 -2.04
CA MET A 171 -1.18 -3.45 -1.05
C MET A 171 -1.39 -2.91 0.36
N GLN A 172 -1.16 -1.63 0.61
CA GLN A 172 -1.37 -1.04 1.93
C GLN A 172 -2.84 -1.09 2.36
N ARG A 173 -3.79 -0.91 1.43
CA ARG A 173 -5.22 -1.11 1.70
C ARG A 173 -5.55 -2.56 2.04
N ALA A 174 -5.02 -3.53 1.29
CA ALA A 174 -5.26 -4.95 1.54
C ALA A 174 -4.72 -5.35 2.93
N LEU A 175 -3.52 -4.90 3.29
CA LEU A 175 -2.94 -5.14 4.61
C LEU A 175 -3.74 -4.46 5.73
N SER A 176 -4.27 -3.24 5.50
CA SER A 176 -5.13 -2.56 6.46
C SER A 176 -6.40 -3.37 6.76
N VAL A 177 -7.02 -3.93 5.72
CA VAL A 177 -8.18 -4.82 5.87
C VAL A 177 -7.82 -6.07 6.68
N CYS A 178 -6.66 -6.68 6.43
CA CYS A 178 -6.19 -7.83 7.21
C CYS A 178 -5.96 -7.47 8.69
N ALA A 179 -5.39 -6.29 8.96
CA ALA A 179 -5.18 -5.80 10.32
C ALA A 179 -6.50 -5.53 11.05
N GLU A 180 -7.49 -4.93 10.38
CA GLU A 180 -8.84 -4.69 10.92
C GLU A 180 -9.58 -5.99 11.22
N ASP A 181 -9.39 -7.03 10.41
CA ASP A 181 -9.97 -8.37 10.62
C ASP A 181 -9.26 -9.15 11.76
N GLY A 182 -8.14 -8.64 12.27
CA GLY A 182 -7.39 -9.29 13.35
C GLY A 182 -6.52 -10.46 12.89
N VAL A 183 -6.04 -10.42 11.65
CA VAL A 183 -5.12 -11.41 11.09
C VAL A 183 -3.79 -11.38 11.84
N ALA A 184 -3.29 -12.56 12.21
CA ALA A 184 -1.98 -12.71 12.87
C ALA A 184 -0.84 -12.92 11.88
N ALA A 185 -1.15 -13.47 10.70
CA ALA A 185 -0.16 -13.71 9.65
C ALA A 185 -0.78 -13.50 8.26
N VAL A 186 -0.09 -12.79 7.39
CA VAL A 186 -0.44 -12.65 5.97
C VAL A 186 0.63 -13.33 5.12
N ILE A 187 0.21 -14.06 4.09
CA ILE A 187 1.08 -14.73 3.13
C ILE A 187 0.84 -14.11 1.77
N ILE A 188 1.90 -13.57 1.17
CA ILE A 188 1.85 -12.81 -0.09
C ILE A 188 2.59 -13.60 -1.16
N ALA A 189 1.91 -13.88 -2.27
CA ALA A 189 2.54 -14.43 -3.46
C ALA A 189 3.40 -13.34 -4.14
N MET A 190 4.70 -13.58 -4.30
CA MET A 190 5.63 -12.69 -4.98
C MET A 190 5.81 -13.13 -6.44
N ASP A 191 4.83 -12.87 -7.26
CA ASP A 191 4.83 -13.05 -8.70
C ASP A 191 4.24 -11.84 -9.43
N ASP A 192 4.49 -11.73 -10.74
CA ASP A 192 4.08 -10.58 -11.57
C ASP A 192 2.56 -10.49 -11.79
N ARG A 193 1.82 -11.56 -11.52
CA ARG A 193 0.36 -11.54 -11.57
C ARG A 193 -0.21 -10.89 -10.32
N THR A 194 0.43 -11.12 -9.17
CA THR A 194 -0.06 -10.64 -7.87
C THR A 194 0.43 -9.24 -7.58
N LEU A 195 1.69 -8.93 -7.86
CA LEU A 195 2.35 -7.69 -7.48
C LEU A 195 2.84 -6.90 -8.68
N ALA A 196 2.49 -5.63 -8.73
CA ALA A 196 3.16 -4.66 -9.58
C ALA A 196 4.57 -4.36 -9.04
N GLU A 197 5.40 -3.73 -9.85
CA GLU A 197 6.70 -3.24 -9.43
C GLU A 197 6.53 -2.31 -8.20
N HIS A 198 7.42 -2.42 -7.23
CA HIS A 198 7.42 -1.65 -5.98
C HIS A 198 6.18 -1.82 -5.06
N ALA A 199 5.29 -2.78 -5.31
CA ALA A 199 4.07 -2.99 -4.51
C ALA A 199 4.32 -3.20 -3.01
N LEU A 200 5.51 -3.71 -2.64
CA LEU A 200 5.91 -3.96 -1.25
C LEU A 200 6.71 -2.80 -0.62
N GLU A 201 6.75 -1.62 -1.25
CA GLU A 201 7.36 -0.45 -0.62
C GLU A 201 6.69 -0.13 0.72
N SER A 202 7.52 0.05 1.74
CA SER A 202 7.09 0.28 3.12
C SER A 202 6.22 -0.85 3.72
N VAL A 203 6.32 -2.06 3.19
CA VAL A 203 5.81 -3.27 3.82
C VAL A 203 6.94 -3.94 4.60
N ASN A 204 6.71 -4.17 5.89
CA ASN A 204 7.66 -4.93 6.71
C ASN A 204 7.44 -6.42 6.45
N VAL A 205 8.33 -7.03 5.65
CA VAL A 205 8.32 -8.47 5.35
C VAL A 205 9.22 -9.20 6.34
N ASP A 206 8.63 -10.05 7.19
CA ASP A 206 9.35 -10.78 8.22
C ASP A 206 10.08 -12.01 7.68
N VAL A 207 9.49 -12.68 6.68
CA VAL A 207 10.02 -13.93 6.13
C VAL A 207 9.84 -13.95 4.61
N LEU A 208 10.92 -14.28 3.91
CA LEU A 208 10.91 -14.59 2.49
C LEU A 208 11.16 -16.09 2.28
N GLY A 209 10.16 -16.78 1.76
CA GLY A 209 10.23 -18.17 1.35
C GLY A 209 10.45 -18.31 -0.15
N THR A 210 11.29 -19.26 -0.58
CA THR A 210 11.46 -19.59 -1.99
C THR A 210 11.31 -21.08 -2.24
N GLU A 211 10.54 -21.43 -3.26
CA GLU A 211 10.39 -22.80 -3.75
C GLU A 211 11.49 -23.19 -4.77
N ASP A 212 12.47 -22.32 -4.99
CA ASP A 212 13.55 -22.54 -5.96
C ASP A 212 14.69 -23.39 -5.38
N VAL A 213 15.06 -24.43 -6.13
CA VAL A 213 16.20 -25.31 -5.81
C VAL A 213 17.55 -24.56 -5.96
N ASN A 214 17.59 -23.45 -6.71
CA ASN A 214 18.77 -22.61 -6.94
C ASN A 214 18.65 -21.25 -6.21
N ALA A 215 18.33 -21.28 -4.95
CA ALA A 215 18.05 -20.10 -4.12
C ALA A 215 19.07 -18.94 -4.24
N SER A 216 20.36 -19.25 -4.47
CA SER A 216 21.41 -18.21 -4.55
C SER A 216 21.33 -17.32 -5.79
N ALA A 217 20.87 -17.85 -6.93
CA ALA A 217 20.68 -17.04 -8.15
C ALA A 217 19.39 -16.20 -8.04
N SER A 218 18.35 -16.81 -7.52
CA SER A 218 17.04 -16.18 -7.24
C SER A 218 17.16 -15.03 -6.23
N LEU A 219 17.94 -15.18 -5.16
CA LEU A 219 18.18 -14.15 -4.16
C LEU A 219 18.80 -12.87 -4.74
N ASN A 220 19.77 -13.00 -5.67
CA ASN A 220 20.36 -11.82 -6.30
C ASN A 220 19.38 -11.07 -7.20
N GLU A 221 18.49 -11.78 -7.87
CA GLU A 221 17.43 -11.19 -8.68
C GLU A 221 16.40 -10.51 -7.79
N LEU A 222 16.00 -11.13 -6.69
CA LEU A 222 15.11 -10.58 -5.69
C LEU A 222 15.67 -9.32 -5.01
N LYS A 223 16.98 -9.30 -4.69
CA LYS A 223 17.66 -8.12 -4.16
C LYS A 223 17.66 -6.94 -5.15
N THR A 224 17.71 -7.23 -6.44
CA THR A 224 17.64 -6.19 -7.47
C THR A 224 16.24 -5.65 -7.63
N ARG A 225 15.22 -6.50 -7.46
CA ARG A 225 13.83 -6.17 -7.69
C ARG A 225 13.12 -5.62 -6.44
N TYR A 226 13.51 -6.08 -5.25
CA TYR A 226 12.86 -5.73 -3.99
C TYR A 226 13.87 -5.21 -2.98
N ALA A 227 13.80 -3.91 -2.68
CA ALA A 227 14.75 -3.23 -1.79
C ALA A 227 14.83 -3.86 -0.40
N PHE A 228 13.71 -4.35 0.16
CA PHE A 228 13.68 -4.94 1.49
C PHE A 228 14.53 -6.22 1.61
N VAL A 229 14.72 -6.98 0.52
CA VAL A 229 15.57 -8.19 0.52
C VAL A 229 17.04 -7.85 0.72
N ALA A 230 17.47 -6.65 0.33
CA ALA A 230 18.85 -6.19 0.50
C ALA A 230 19.14 -5.66 1.92
N GLU A 231 18.11 -5.27 2.67
CA GLU A 231 18.24 -4.67 4.00
C GLU A 231 18.42 -5.69 5.14
N HIS A 232 18.16 -6.99 4.87
CA HIS A 232 18.16 -8.07 5.88
C HIS A 232 19.27 -9.12 5.71
N ASP A 233 20.38 -8.79 5.05
CA ASP A 233 21.57 -9.66 4.92
C ASP A 233 22.58 -9.47 6.06
#